data_121916359c2bb333579ff2f27083fff4
#
_entry.id   121916359c2bb333579ff2f27083fff4
#
_cell.length_a   1.000
_cell.length_b   1.000
_cell.length_c   1.000
_cell.angle_alpha   90.00
_cell.angle_beta   90.00
_cell.angle_gamma   90.00
#
_symmetry.space_group_name_H-M   'P 1'
#
loop_
_entity.id
_entity.type
_entity.pdbx_description
1 polymer ?
#
loop_
_entity_poly.entity_id
_entity_poly.type
_entity_poly.pdbx_seq_one_letter_code
_entity_poly.pdbx_strand_id
1 'polypeptide(L)'
;MHDLASLPHWQLRDNALQRELRFRDFVDAFGFMAAVALCAERANHHPEWSNVYNCVNIRLTTHDTGGVSERDFALAAEIDRVYERFAQ
;
A
#
# COMPACT_ATOMS: atom_id res chain seq x y z
N MET A 1 -1.71 -17.55 -4.92
CA MET A 1 -0.44 -16.84 -5.13
C MET A 1 -0.67 -15.46 -5.68
N HIS A 2 0.03 -14.47 -5.14
CA HIS A 2 -0.06 -13.11 -5.63
C HIS A 2 1.02 -12.84 -6.64
N ASP A 3 0.69 -12.09 -7.69
CA ASP A 3 1.68 -11.64 -8.64
C ASP A 3 1.30 -10.23 -9.13
N LEU A 4 2.17 -9.63 -9.90
CA LEU A 4 1.97 -8.26 -10.34
C LEU A 4 0.74 -8.11 -11.25
N ALA A 5 0.39 -9.17 -11.98
CA ALA A 5 -0.78 -9.12 -12.85
C ALA A 5 -2.07 -8.94 -12.06
N SER A 6 -2.12 -9.41 -10.81
CA SER A 6 -3.29 -9.25 -9.95
C SER A 6 -3.34 -7.89 -9.26
N LEU A 7 -2.31 -7.06 -9.45
CA LEU A 7 -2.19 -5.76 -8.81
C LEU A 7 -1.95 -4.69 -9.89
N PRO A 8 -2.93 -4.43 -10.75
CA PRO A 8 -2.68 -3.58 -11.93
C PRO A 8 -2.34 -2.13 -11.62
N HIS A 9 -2.61 -1.67 -10.40
CA HIS A 9 -2.33 -0.28 -10.04
C HIS A 9 -0.95 -0.12 -9.37
N TRP A 10 -0.26 -1.23 -9.12
CA TRP A 10 1.05 -1.19 -8.49
C TRP A 10 2.14 -1.34 -9.52
N GLN A 11 3.27 -0.69 -9.27
CA GLN A 11 4.44 -0.78 -10.12
C GLN A 11 5.58 -1.41 -9.32
N LEU A 12 6.33 -2.31 -9.97
CA LEU A 12 7.54 -2.88 -9.39
C LEU A 12 8.71 -2.00 -9.85
N ARG A 13 9.27 -1.24 -8.93
CA ARG A 13 10.32 -0.29 -9.27
C ARG A 13 11.24 -0.11 -8.06
N ASP A 14 12.55 -0.10 -8.30
CA ASP A 14 13.54 0.08 -7.24
C ASP A 14 13.37 -0.94 -6.13
N ASN A 15 13.16 -2.21 -6.53
CA ASN A 15 13.02 -3.33 -5.60
C ASN A 15 11.84 -3.20 -4.64
N ALA A 16 10.79 -2.51 -5.06
CA ALA A 16 9.62 -2.31 -4.22
C ALA A 16 8.37 -2.23 -5.06
N LEU A 17 7.24 -2.62 -4.47
CA LEU A 17 5.93 -2.33 -5.04
C LEU A 17 5.55 -0.91 -4.65
N GLN A 18 5.15 -0.11 -5.64
CA GLN A 18 4.85 1.30 -5.40
C GLN A 18 3.51 1.67 -6.01
N ARG A 19 2.76 2.48 -5.26
CA ARG A 19 1.48 2.99 -5.73
C ARG A 19 1.22 4.36 -5.14
N GLU A 20 0.72 5.28 -5.97
CA GLU A 20 0.23 6.58 -5.51
C GLU A 20 -1.29 6.53 -5.48
N LEU A 21 -1.88 7.00 -4.38
CA LEU A 21 -3.34 6.99 -4.21
C LEU A 21 -3.82 8.41 -3.95
N ARG A 22 -4.96 8.73 -4.52
CA ARG A 22 -5.58 10.05 -4.39
C ARG A 22 -6.92 9.91 -3.71
N PHE A 23 -7.27 10.92 -2.92
CA PHE A 23 -8.49 10.92 -2.12
C PHE A 23 -9.23 12.23 -2.32
N ARG A 24 -10.45 12.29 -1.78
CA ARG A 24 -11.26 13.49 -1.88
C ARG A 24 -10.64 14.65 -1.11
N ASP A 25 -10.07 14.36 0.07
CA ASP A 25 -9.48 15.39 0.93
C ASP A 25 -8.48 14.73 1.89
N PHE A 26 -7.92 15.56 2.77
CA PHE A 26 -6.93 15.09 3.73
C PHE A 26 -7.54 14.13 4.75
N VAL A 27 -8.78 14.38 5.17
CA VAL A 27 -9.42 13.51 6.17
C VAL A 27 -9.57 12.10 5.63
N ASP A 28 -10.01 11.96 4.38
CA ASP A 28 -10.12 10.65 3.76
C ASP A 28 -8.75 9.99 3.60
N ALA A 29 -7.74 10.78 3.20
CA ALA A 29 -6.39 10.24 3.06
C ALA A 29 -5.87 9.71 4.39
N PHE A 30 -6.04 10.48 5.45
CA PHE A 30 -5.53 10.06 6.76
C PHE A 30 -6.34 8.89 7.32
N GLY A 31 -7.65 8.89 7.11
CA GLY A 31 -8.48 7.75 7.53
C GLY A 31 -8.05 6.46 6.83
N PHE A 32 -7.74 6.56 5.54
CA PHE A 32 -7.20 5.43 4.81
C PHE A 32 -5.89 4.96 5.43
N MET A 33 -4.98 5.88 5.73
CA MET A 33 -3.69 5.50 6.32
C MET A 33 -3.88 4.84 7.68
N ALA A 34 -4.82 5.32 8.48
CA ALA A 34 -5.09 4.71 9.78
C ALA A 34 -5.59 3.27 9.61
N ALA A 35 -6.46 3.04 8.64
CA ALA A 35 -6.97 1.69 8.38
C ALA A 35 -5.85 0.77 7.88
N VAL A 36 -5.00 1.27 6.98
CA VAL A 36 -3.87 0.49 6.49
C VAL A 36 -2.88 0.20 7.61
N ALA A 37 -2.69 1.16 8.52
CA ALA A 37 -1.79 0.94 9.66
C ALA A 37 -2.22 -0.27 10.48
N LEU A 38 -3.52 -0.47 10.68
CA LEU A 38 -4.00 -1.63 11.41
C LEU A 38 -3.73 -2.91 10.65
N CYS A 39 -3.91 -2.90 9.34
CA CYS A 39 -3.58 -4.07 8.53
C CYS A 39 -2.09 -4.40 8.59
N ALA A 40 -1.26 -3.37 8.48
CA ALA A 40 0.19 -3.55 8.50
C ALA A 40 0.65 -4.11 9.84
N GLU A 41 0.08 -3.61 10.91
CA GLU A 41 0.44 -4.08 12.25
C GLU A 41 0.04 -5.53 12.44
N ARG A 42 -1.16 -5.90 11.96
CA ARG A 42 -1.61 -7.29 12.07
C ARG A 42 -0.71 -8.22 11.26
N ALA A 43 -0.25 -7.76 10.10
CA ALA A 43 0.63 -8.57 9.24
C ALA A 43 2.08 -8.51 9.70
N ASN A 44 2.40 -7.65 10.64
CA ASN A 44 3.78 -7.38 11.06
C ASN A 44 4.68 -7.07 9.87
N HIS A 45 4.15 -6.22 8.97
CA HIS A 45 4.85 -5.81 7.77
C HIS A 45 4.42 -4.38 7.44
N HIS A 46 5.35 -3.44 7.55
CA HIS A 46 5.01 -2.02 7.58
C HIS A 46 5.42 -1.32 6.29
N PRO A 47 4.56 -0.47 5.74
CA PRO A 47 4.88 0.24 4.50
C PRO A 47 5.85 1.40 4.75
N GLU A 48 6.57 1.76 3.70
CA GLU A 48 7.25 3.05 3.63
C GLU A 48 6.30 3.97 2.88
N TRP A 49 5.88 5.07 3.50
CA TRP A 49 4.87 5.88 2.85
C TRP A 49 4.99 7.34 3.22
N SER A 50 4.33 8.17 2.43
CA SER A 50 4.27 9.60 2.68
C SER A 50 2.89 10.10 2.29
N ASN A 51 2.53 11.23 2.88
CA ASN A 51 1.22 11.84 2.64
C ASN A 51 1.39 13.34 2.47
N VAL A 52 0.82 13.88 1.40
CA VAL A 52 0.71 15.30 1.19
C VAL A 52 -0.76 15.57 0.82
N TYR A 53 -1.45 16.25 1.69
CA TYR A 53 -2.87 16.59 1.55
C TYR A 53 -3.71 15.36 1.18
N ASN A 54 -4.21 15.27 -0.05
CA ASN A 54 -5.08 14.16 -0.47
C ASN A 54 -4.32 13.07 -1.21
N CYS A 55 -3.01 13.07 -1.15
CA CYS A 55 -2.18 12.12 -1.89
C CYS A 55 -1.37 11.28 -0.92
N VAL A 56 -1.37 9.96 -1.12
CA VAL A 56 -0.58 9.02 -0.33
C VAL A 56 0.27 8.20 -1.30
N ASN A 57 1.57 8.16 -1.03
CA ASN A 57 2.49 7.32 -1.80
C ASN A 57 2.94 6.17 -0.93
N ILE A 58 2.82 4.95 -1.42
CA ILE A 58 3.15 3.75 -0.66
C ILE A 58 4.24 2.97 -1.39
N ARG A 59 5.19 2.48 -0.61
CA ARG A 59 6.28 1.66 -1.09
C ARG A 59 6.39 0.45 -0.17
N LEU A 60 6.32 -0.75 -0.77
CA LEU A 60 6.38 -2.01 -0.02
C LEU A 60 7.58 -2.82 -0.46
N THR A 61 8.39 -3.21 0.51
CA THR A 61 9.56 -4.05 0.25
C THR A 61 9.87 -4.85 1.50
N THR A 62 10.62 -5.93 1.36
CA THR A 62 10.99 -6.80 2.47
C THR A 62 12.50 -6.82 2.58
N HIS A 63 13.03 -6.19 3.62
CA HIS A 63 14.48 -6.07 3.78
C HIS A 63 15.18 -7.43 3.88
N ASP A 64 14.55 -8.37 4.57
CA ASP A 64 15.15 -9.68 4.79
C ASP A 64 15.42 -10.44 3.50
N THR A 65 14.63 -10.18 2.47
CA THR A 65 14.78 -10.87 1.18
C THR A 65 15.51 -10.04 0.15
N GLY A 66 15.87 -8.81 0.51
CA GLY A 66 16.55 -7.91 -0.42
C GLY A 66 15.62 -7.34 -1.49
N GLY A 67 14.33 -7.41 -1.30
CA GLY A 67 13.37 -6.88 -2.27
C GLY A 67 11.98 -7.35 -1.97
N VAL A 68 11.16 -7.42 -3.02
CA VAL A 68 9.75 -7.75 -2.88
C VAL A 68 9.57 -9.24 -2.57
N SER A 69 8.67 -9.53 -1.64
CA SER A 69 8.34 -10.91 -1.28
C SER A 69 6.82 -11.07 -1.29
N GLU A 70 6.36 -12.30 -1.00
CA GLU A 70 4.93 -12.58 -0.92
C GLU A 70 4.23 -11.69 0.10
N ARG A 71 4.93 -11.28 1.15
CA ARG A 71 4.36 -10.39 2.17
C ARG A 71 3.94 -9.05 1.56
N ASP A 72 4.74 -8.55 0.62
CA ASP A 72 4.43 -7.27 -0.02
C ASP A 72 3.23 -7.39 -0.94
N PHE A 73 3.13 -8.48 -1.69
CA PHE A 73 1.98 -8.72 -2.56
C PHE A 73 0.70 -8.86 -1.73
N ALA A 74 0.78 -9.59 -0.62
CA ALA A 74 -0.39 -9.78 0.23
C ALA A 74 -0.86 -8.45 0.83
N LEU A 75 0.07 -7.63 1.31
CA LEU A 75 -0.29 -6.35 1.89
C LEU A 75 -0.82 -5.39 0.83
N ALA A 76 -0.23 -5.39 -0.37
CA ALA A 76 -0.72 -4.56 -1.46
C ALA A 76 -2.17 -4.88 -1.81
N ALA A 77 -2.51 -6.17 -1.87
CA ALA A 77 -3.88 -6.57 -2.15
C ALA A 77 -4.83 -6.09 -1.05
N GLU A 78 -4.39 -6.16 0.20
CA GLU A 78 -5.21 -5.71 1.32
C GLU A 78 -5.38 -4.19 1.28
N ILE A 79 -4.32 -3.46 0.96
CA ILE A 79 -4.39 -2.01 0.80
C ILE A 79 -5.40 -1.63 -0.28
N ASP A 80 -5.40 -2.35 -1.40
CA ASP A 80 -6.34 -2.07 -2.47
C ASP A 80 -7.78 -2.25 -2.02
N ARG A 81 -8.06 -3.28 -1.20
CA ARG A 81 -9.40 -3.49 -0.67
C ARG A 81 -9.82 -2.36 0.26
N VAL A 82 -8.91 -1.89 1.09
CA VAL A 82 -9.20 -0.75 1.96
C VAL A 82 -9.48 0.49 1.13
N TYR A 83 -8.70 0.71 0.09
CA TYR A 83 -8.86 1.90 -0.75
C TYR A 83 -10.25 1.96 -1.38
N GLU A 84 -10.83 0.82 -1.71
CA GLU A 84 -12.15 0.80 -2.32
C GLU A 84 -13.21 1.48 -1.46
N ARG A 85 -13.02 1.50 -0.15
CA ARG A 85 -13.97 2.16 0.76
C ARG A 85 -13.85 3.67 0.71
N PHE A 86 -12.72 4.20 0.24
CA PHE A 86 -12.46 5.63 0.22
C PHE A 86 -12.50 6.20 -1.19
N ALA A 87 -12.50 5.36 -2.21
CA ALA A 87 -12.56 5.81 -3.60
C ALA A 87 -14.01 6.13 -3.94
N GLN A 88 -14.28 7.36 -4.31
CA GLN A 88 -15.62 7.81 -4.64
C GLN A 88 -15.73 8.20 -6.10
#